data_a6e067bb92d64bd3418e8159c9447ff4
#
_entry.id   a6e067bb92d64bd3418e8159c9447ff4
#
_cell.length_a   1.000
_cell.length_b   1.000
_cell.length_c   1.000
_cell.angle_alpha   90.00
_cell.angle_beta   90.00
_cell.angle_gamma   90.00
#
_symmetry.space_group_name_H-M   'P 1'
#
loop_
_entity.id
_entity.type
_entity.pdbx_description
1 polymer ?
#
loop_
_entity_poly.entity_id
_entity_poly.type
_entity_poly.pdbx_seq_one_letter_code
_entity_poly.pdbx_strand_id
1 'polypeptide(L)'
;MTQICAACGNRVDTGDRFCRFCGRQLNAVPANLTTPTGATFPGETETSSKAVISLVCGLLFFVPLAFVAAIVFGHLGLSEIRRSAGRLKGEGIAIAGLVLGYLWIAGIPSLLILAPIVIPNLQRARIAADEISAIAGVQTITAAETSYAAAHSGEGYTCSLSSLQQTGLISRRVANGQKNGYVFELSGCSAAADGTANSKYQVVAYPLRLHRTGERSFCADESAVLKVVTEGSPGQCLAAGRQLP
;
A
#
# COMPACT_ATOMS: atom_id res chain seq x y z
N MET A 1 69.48 25.16 -42.24
CA MET A 1 68.90 23.81 -42.46
C MET A 1 67.49 23.84 -41.96
N THR A 2 66.55 23.37 -42.80
CA THR A 2 65.12 23.36 -42.41
C THR A 2 64.64 21.94 -42.07
N GLN A 3 63.82 21.80 -41.03
CA GLN A 3 63.17 20.53 -40.62
C GLN A 3 61.65 20.68 -40.84
N ILE A 4 60.97 19.55 -40.92
CA ILE A 4 59.50 19.51 -41.03
C ILE A 4 58.91 19.30 -39.67
N CYS A 5 57.91 20.11 -39.25
CA CYS A 5 57.19 19.97 -38.08
C CYS A 5 56.28 18.70 -38.13
N ALA A 6 56.49 17.73 -37.23
CA ALA A 6 55.74 16.49 -37.22
C ALA A 6 54.23 16.65 -36.89
N ALA A 7 53.80 17.83 -36.42
CA ALA A 7 52.42 18.08 -36.03
C ALA A 7 51.60 18.75 -37.14
N CYS A 8 52.20 19.62 -37.97
CA CYS A 8 51.46 20.38 -38.99
C CYS A 8 52.07 20.27 -40.40
N GLY A 9 53.18 19.54 -40.55
CA GLY A 9 53.84 19.34 -41.86
C GLY A 9 54.56 20.54 -42.41
N ASN A 10 54.58 21.72 -41.80
CA ASN A 10 55.21 22.90 -42.25
C ASN A 10 56.72 22.92 -41.97
N ARG A 11 57.49 23.55 -42.88
CA ARG A 11 58.97 23.73 -42.76
C ARG A 11 59.29 24.75 -41.67
N VAL A 12 60.15 24.42 -40.76
CA VAL A 12 60.63 25.26 -39.67
C VAL A 12 62.18 25.22 -39.63
N ASP A 13 62.80 26.26 -39.08
CA ASP A 13 64.25 26.29 -38.97
C ASP A 13 64.71 25.37 -37.79
N THR A 14 65.87 24.74 -37.94
CA THR A 14 66.42 23.79 -36.96
C THR A 14 66.75 24.41 -35.61
N GLY A 15 66.73 25.75 -35.49
CA GLY A 15 66.93 26.47 -34.23
C GLY A 15 65.69 26.92 -33.50
N ASP A 16 64.51 26.74 -34.08
CA ASP A 16 63.26 27.16 -33.45
C ASP A 16 62.86 26.24 -32.35
N ARG A 17 62.54 26.80 -31.22
CA ARG A 17 62.02 26.02 -30.03
C ARG A 17 60.53 25.66 -30.18
N PHE A 18 59.79 26.44 -30.95
CA PHE A 18 58.37 26.23 -31.17
C PHE A 18 58.04 26.40 -32.66
N CYS A 19 57.13 25.62 -33.20
CA CYS A 19 56.63 25.76 -34.54
C CYS A 19 55.83 27.04 -34.67
N ARG A 20 56.23 27.95 -35.62
CA ARG A 20 55.55 29.23 -35.88
C ARG A 20 54.14 29.08 -36.42
N PHE A 21 53.78 27.92 -36.97
CA PHE A 21 52.47 27.66 -37.57
C PHE A 21 51.48 27.00 -36.63
N CYS A 22 51.91 26.09 -35.72
CA CYS A 22 51.02 25.34 -34.83
C CYS A 22 51.36 25.46 -33.34
N GLY A 23 52.40 26.23 -32.97
CA GLY A 23 52.81 26.45 -31.58
C GLY A 23 53.47 25.24 -30.87
N ARG A 24 53.67 24.12 -31.57
CA ARG A 24 54.22 22.91 -30.94
C ARG A 24 55.72 23.04 -30.68
N GLN A 25 56.20 22.57 -29.54
CA GLN A 25 57.60 22.58 -29.20
C GLN A 25 58.40 21.56 -30.03
N LEU A 26 59.47 22.01 -30.69
CA LEU A 26 60.22 21.27 -31.72
C LEU A 26 61.43 20.50 -31.11
N ASN A 27 61.97 20.97 -29.99
CA ASN A 27 63.14 20.38 -29.31
C ASN A 27 62.73 19.81 -27.95
N ALA A 28 61.81 18.85 -27.92
CA ALA A 28 61.63 18.04 -26.75
C ALA A 28 62.72 16.93 -26.80
N VAL A 29 63.80 17.07 -26.03
CA VAL A 29 64.73 15.96 -25.70
C VAL A 29 63.88 14.81 -25.20
N PRO A 30 64.01 13.58 -25.72
CA PRO A 30 63.28 12.45 -25.17
C PRO A 30 63.75 12.24 -23.72
N ALA A 31 62.93 12.64 -22.76
CA ALA A 31 63.14 12.26 -21.36
C ALA A 31 63.05 10.73 -21.30
N ASN A 32 64.12 10.15 -20.81
CA ASN A 32 64.31 8.73 -20.54
C ASN A 32 62.99 8.08 -20.07
N LEU A 33 62.69 6.91 -20.63
CA LEU A 33 61.68 6.01 -20.16
C LEU A 33 62.05 5.51 -18.72
N THR A 34 61.74 6.28 -17.73
CA THR A 34 61.38 5.72 -16.41
C THR A 34 59.89 5.56 -16.46
N THR A 35 59.43 4.33 -16.55
CA THR A 35 58.03 3.92 -16.43
C THR A 35 57.49 4.46 -15.12
N PRO A 36 56.56 5.45 -15.12
CA PRO A 36 55.78 5.69 -13.90
C PRO A 36 54.69 4.63 -13.91
N THR A 37 54.83 3.66 -13.04
CA THR A 37 53.73 2.83 -12.57
C THR A 37 52.65 3.78 -12.05
N GLY A 38 51.60 4.02 -12.85
CA GLY A 38 50.53 4.94 -12.45
C GLY A 38 50.12 5.94 -13.54
N ALA A 39 50.19 5.59 -14.85
CA ALA A 39 49.49 6.33 -15.86
C ALA A 39 47.96 6.06 -15.73
N THR A 40 47.34 6.83 -14.90
CA THR A 40 45.87 7.03 -14.94
C THR A 40 45.56 7.68 -16.30
N PHE A 41 44.87 6.93 -17.14
CA PHE A 41 44.30 7.45 -18.38
C PHE A 41 43.38 8.63 -18.04
N PRO A 42 43.45 9.79 -18.74
CA PRO A 42 42.53 10.87 -18.54
C PRO A 42 41.17 10.44 -19.10
N GLY A 43 40.29 9.89 -18.30
CA GLY A 43 38.97 9.45 -18.74
C GLY A 43 38.20 8.57 -17.77
N GLU A 44 38.82 7.91 -16.84
CA GLU A 44 38.13 7.13 -15.82
C GLU A 44 37.76 8.04 -14.66
N THR A 45 36.51 8.50 -14.69
CA THR A 45 35.93 9.22 -13.56
C THR A 45 35.53 8.21 -12.51
N GLU A 46 36.26 8.10 -11.41
CA GLU A 46 35.94 7.19 -10.31
C GLU A 46 34.71 7.68 -9.56
N THR A 47 33.82 6.72 -9.25
CA THR A 47 32.65 6.99 -8.38
C THR A 47 33.12 7.01 -6.93
N SER A 48 32.71 8.02 -6.15
CA SER A 48 33.06 8.09 -4.74
C SER A 48 32.55 6.86 -3.98
N SER A 49 33.45 6.12 -3.35
CA SER A 49 33.11 4.96 -2.50
C SER A 49 32.15 5.34 -1.37
N LYS A 50 32.27 6.54 -0.83
CA LYS A 50 31.36 7.06 0.22
C LYS A 50 29.95 7.29 -0.30
N ALA A 51 29.78 7.71 -1.56
CA ALA A 51 28.48 7.84 -2.19
C ALA A 51 27.78 6.49 -2.36
N VAL A 52 28.53 5.47 -2.76
CA VAL A 52 28.01 4.09 -2.89
C VAL A 52 27.63 3.51 -1.53
N ILE A 53 28.47 3.68 -0.51
CA ILE A 53 28.18 3.25 0.87
C ILE A 53 26.92 3.93 1.39
N SER A 54 26.75 5.23 1.16
CA SER A 54 25.56 5.97 1.54
C SER A 54 24.28 5.37 0.94
N LEU A 55 24.30 5.06 -0.35
CA LEU A 55 23.15 4.45 -1.03
C LEU A 55 22.85 3.04 -0.48
N VAL A 56 23.89 2.21 -0.32
CA VAL A 56 23.75 0.85 0.22
C VAL A 56 23.19 0.89 1.64
N CYS A 57 23.72 1.77 2.49
CA CYS A 57 23.19 1.96 3.85
C CYS A 57 21.75 2.48 3.85
N GLY A 58 21.37 3.35 2.92
CA GLY A 58 20.00 3.84 2.78
C GLY A 58 19.01 2.77 2.33
N LEU A 59 19.46 1.75 1.59
CA LEU A 59 18.66 0.59 1.19
C LEU A 59 18.55 -0.48 2.27
N LEU A 60 19.49 -0.53 3.22
CA LEU A 60 19.51 -1.50 4.33
C LEU A 60 18.54 -1.07 5.46
N PHE A 61 17.25 -1.02 5.16
CA PHE A 61 16.22 -0.56 6.09
C PHE A 61 16.01 -1.46 7.33
N PHE A 62 16.49 -2.70 7.30
CA PHE A 62 16.41 -3.62 8.45
C PHE A 62 17.41 -3.32 9.57
N VAL A 63 18.45 -2.49 9.31
CA VAL A 63 19.46 -2.16 10.30
C VAL A 63 19.20 -0.79 10.89
N PRO A 64 18.80 -0.70 12.18
CA PRO A 64 18.33 0.56 12.78
C PRO A 64 19.34 1.71 12.78
N LEU A 65 20.63 1.45 12.57
CA LEU A 65 21.66 2.47 12.50
C LEU A 65 22.14 2.77 11.08
N ALA A 66 21.69 2.00 10.08
CA ALA A 66 22.12 2.17 8.69
C ALA A 66 21.69 3.52 8.10
N PHE A 67 20.54 4.06 8.50
CA PHE A 67 20.09 5.37 8.02
C PHE A 67 20.95 6.53 8.55
N VAL A 68 21.48 6.42 9.80
CA VAL A 68 22.43 7.40 10.34
C VAL A 68 23.73 7.35 9.53
N ALA A 69 24.23 6.15 9.27
CA ALA A 69 25.40 5.96 8.42
C ALA A 69 25.17 6.50 7.00
N ALA A 70 23.98 6.25 6.40
CA ALA A 70 23.62 6.78 5.10
C ALA A 70 23.72 8.31 5.04
N ILE A 71 23.23 9.01 6.06
CA ILE A 71 23.28 10.47 6.13
C ILE A 71 24.74 10.94 6.32
N VAL A 72 25.49 10.36 7.24
CA VAL A 72 26.89 10.75 7.49
C VAL A 72 27.73 10.53 6.24
N PHE A 73 27.70 9.33 5.65
CA PHE A 73 28.45 9.04 4.43
C PHE A 73 27.93 9.80 3.20
N GLY A 74 26.65 10.12 3.16
CA GLY A 74 26.06 10.94 2.10
C GLY A 74 26.63 12.38 2.13
N HIS A 75 26.69 13.01 3.28
CA HIS A 75 27.28 14.34 3.43
C HIS A 75 28.78 14.35 3.19
N LEU A 76 29.49 13.35 3.70
CA LEU A 76 30.93 13.21 3.47
C LEU A 76 31.24 12.97 1.99
N GLY A 77 30.47 12.09 1.33
CA GLY A 77 30.61 11.82 -0.11
C GLY A 77 30.34 13.04 -0.95
N LEU A 78 29.27 13.78 -0.67
CA LEU A 78 28.92 15.01 -1.38
C LEU A 78 29.99 16.10 -1.22
N SER A 79 30.54 16.26 -0.01
CA SER A 79 31.63 17.18 0.27
C SER A 79 32.91 16.81 -0.48
N GLU A 80 33.25 15.52 -0.54
CA GLU A 80 34.41 15.02 -1.26
C GLU A 80 34.27 15.21 -2.78
N ILE A 81 33.10 14.89 -3.35
CA ILE A 81 32.81 15.08 -4.77
C ILE A 81 32.95 16.56 -5.15
N ARG A 82 32.37 17.46 -4.36
CA ARG A 82 32.46 18.92 -4.62
C ARG A 82 33.89 19.45 -4.53
N ARG A 83 34.72 18.91 -3.63
CA ARG A 83 36.13 19.29 -3.49
C ARG A 83 37.02 18.70 -4.58
N SER A 84 36.59 17.65 -5.25
CA SER A 84 37.39 16.95 -6.26
C SER A 84 37.52 17.70 -7.60
N ALA A 85 36.84 18.84 -7.77
CA ALA A 85 36.85 19.66 -8.99
C ALA A 85 36.57 18.82 -10.27
N GLY A 86 35.60 17.91 -10.20
CA GLY A 86 35.14 17.10 -11.34
C GLY A 86 35.87 15.77 -11.55
N ARG A 87 36.85 15.43 -10.68
CA ARG A 87 37.56 14.13 -10.76
C ARG A 87 36.70 12.95 -10.25
N LEU A 88 35.83 13.20 -9.26
CA LEU A 88 34.92 12.18 -8.71
C LEU A 88 33.50 12.45 -9.23
N LYS A 89 32.85 11.38 -9.66
CA LYS A 89 31.43 11.37 -10.02
C LYS A 89 30.61 10.65 -8.95
N GLY A 90 29.28 10.83 -8.96
CA GLY A 90 28.36 10.15 -8.05
C GLY A 90 27.55 11.08 -7.15
N GLU A 91 27.46 12.38 -7.50
CA GLU A 91 26.67 13.36 -6.76
C GLU A 91 25.23 12.90 -6.61
N GLY A 92 24.60 12.38 -7.69
CA GLY A 92 23.25 11.84 -7.66
C GLY A 92 23.09 10.63 -6.71
N ILE A 93 24.12 9.77 -6.63
CA ILE A 93 24.13 8.60 -5.73
C ILE A 93 24.18 9.06 -4.26
N ALA A 94 25.04 10.04 -3.97
CA ALA A 94 25.15 10.62 -2.63
C ALA A 94 23.84 11.30 -2.19
N ILE A 95 23.21 12.06 -3.09
CA ILE A 95 21.91 12.71 -2.84
C ILE A 95 20.82 11.66 -2.63
N ALA A 96 20.77 10.61 -3.44
CA ALA A 96 19.80 9.52 -3.28
C ALA A 96 19.95 8.83 -1.90
N GLY A 97 21.17 8.53 -1.45
CA GLY A 97 21.44 7.99 -0.13
C GLY A 97 21.01 8.92 1.00
N LEU A 98 21.26 10.23 0.86
CA LEU A 98 20.80 11.26 1.80
C LEU A 98 19.27 11.33 1.89
N VAL A 99 18.58 11.39 0.74
CA VAL A 99 17.12 11.44 0.69
C VAL A 99 16.52 10.22 1.36
N LEU A 100 17.04 9.02 1.05
CA LEU A 100 16.60 7.78 1.72
C LEU A 100 16.84 7.83 3.23
N GLY A 101 18.02 8.28 3.68
CA GLY A 101 18.33 8.43 5.09
C GLY A 101 17.38 9.37 5.83
N TYR A 102 17.08 10.55 5.29
CA TYR A 102 16.15 11.50 5.88
C TYR A 102 14.69 11.00 5.83
N LEU A 103 14.31 10.32 4.76
CA LEU A 103 12.97 9.74 4.63
C LEU A 103 12.71 8.72 5.77
N TRP A 104 13.71 7.95 6.15
CA TRP A 104 13.62 7.02 7.28
C TRP A 104 13.57 7.72 8.63
N ILE A 105 14.39 8.74 8.85
CA ILE A 105 14.38 9.51 10.11
C ILE A 105 13.05 10.23 10.32
N ALA A 106 12.46 10.79 9.28
CA ALA A 106 11.17 11.48 9.37
C ALA A 106 9.99 10.50 9.30
N GLY A 107 10.07 9.46 8.47
CA GLY A 107 8.96 8.56 8.17
C GLY A 107 8.63 7.62 9.31
N ILE A 108 9.63 7.03 9.98
CA ILE A 108 9.38 6.08 11.09
C ILE A 108 8.65 6.74 12.26
N PRO A 109 9.11 7.87 12.82
CA PRO A 109 8.39 8.55 13.91
C PRO A 109 6.99 9.00 13.48
N SER A 110 6.84 9.53 12.26
CA SER A 110 5.54 9.93 11.75
C SER A 110 4.57 8.76 11.67
N LEU A 111 5.03 7.60 11.19
CA LEU A 111 4.22 6.39 11.13
C LEU A 111 3.82 5.89 12.52
N LEU A 112 4.76 5.91 13.49
CA LEU A 112 4.49 5.50 14.87
C LEU A 112 3.46 6.40 15.57
N ILE A 113 3.43 7.70 15.24
CA ILE A 113 2.46 8.64 15.79
C ILE A 113 1.10 8.50 15.08
N LEU A 114 1.09 8.33 13.76
CA LEU A 114 -0.16 8.28 12.97
C LEU A 114 -0.86 6.92 13.05
N ALA A 115 -0.12 5.81 13.12
CA ALA A 115 -0.69 4.48 13.11
C ALA A 115 -1.74 4.24 14.22
N PRO A 116 -1.50 4.60 15.50
CA PRO A 116 -2.48 4.42 16.56
C PRO A 116 -3.75 5.28 16.40
N ILE A 117 -3.71 6.32 15.58
CA ILE A 117 -4.88 7.16 15.28
C ILE A 117 -5.64 6.62 14.06
N VAL A 118 -4.91 6.24 12.99
CA VAL A 118 -5.51 5.85 11.72
C VAL A 118 -6.10 4.43 11.78
N ILE A 119 -5.39 3.49 12.41
CA ILE A 119 -5.83 2.08 12.47
C ILE A 119 -7.20 1.93 13.14
N PRO A 120 -7.47 2.47 14.36
CA PRO A 120 -8.76 2.33 14.99
C PRO A 120 -9.88 3.03 14.22
N ASN A 121 -9.60 4.16 13.58
CA ASN A 121 -10.60 4.85 12.76
C ASN A 121 -11.00 4.03 11.52
N LEU A 122 -10.05 3.37 10.87
CA LEU A 122 -10.34 2.46 9.76
C LEU A 122 -11.15 1.23 10.22
N GLN A 123 -10.84 0.69 11.39
CA GLN A 123 -11.59 -0.44 11.95
C GLN A 123 -13.04 -0.04 12.25
N ARG A 124 -13.28 1.11 12.88
CA ARG A 124 -14.63 1.65 13.11
C ARG A 124 -15.41 1.88 11.81
N ALA A 125 -14.75 2.43 10.80
CA ALA A 125 -15.38 2.63 9.49
C ALA A 125 -15.78 1.31 8.83
N ARG A 126 -14.95 0.26 8.95
CA ARG A 126 -15.29 -1.09 8.45
C ARG A 126 -16.47 -1.69 9.20
N ILE A 127 -16.46 -1.64 10.54
CA ILE A 127 -17.57 -2.11 11.37
C ILE A 127 -18.87 -1.42 10.97
N ALA A 128 -18.87 -0.10 10.82
CA ALA A 128 -20.05 0.65 10.40
C ALA A 128 -20.54 0.23 8.98
N ALA A 129 -19.64 -0.01 8.05
CA ALA A 129 -20.00 -0.48 6.70
C ALA A 129 -20.59 -1.91 6.73
N ASP A 130 -20.03 -2.80 7.55
CA ASP A 130 -20.53 -4.17 7.73
C ASP A 130 -21.92 -4.17 8.37
N GLU A 131 -22.18 -3.31 9.35
CA GLU A 131 -23.48 -3.13 9.96
C GLU A 131 -24.54 -2.60 8.99
N ILE A 132 -24.19 -1.60 8.16
CA ILE A 132 -25.08 -1.11 7.10
C ILE A 132 -25.41 -2.24 6.11
N SER A 133 -24.42 -3.04 5.75
CA SER A 133 -24.63 -4.21 4.89
C SER A 133 -25.52 -5.28 5.53
N ALA A 134 -25.44 -5.45 6.84
CA ALA A 134 -26.30 -6.37 7.60
C ALA A 134 -27.75 -5.88 7.62
N ILE A 135 -27.98 -4.59 7.88
CA ILE A 135 -29.29 -3.96 7.80
C ILE A 135 -29.94 -4.19 6.42
N ALA A 136 -29.19 -3.88 5.35
CA ALA A 136 -29.66 -4.10 3.99
C ALA A 136 -29.93 -5.59 3.70
N GLY A 137 -29.17 -6.50 4.31
CA GLY A 137 -29.38 -7.94 4.23
C GLY A 137 -30.70 -8.37 4.87
N VAL A 138 -30.98 -7.92 6.10
CA VAL A 138 -32.25 -8.18 6.79
C VAL A 138 -33.43 -7.65 5.99
N GLN A 139 -33.35 -6.41 5.52
CA GLN A 139 -34.41 -5.81 4.69
C GLN A 139 -34.64 -6.59 3.38
N THR A 140 -33.55 -7.07 2.75
CA THR A 140 -33.65 -7.88 1.52
C THR A 140 -34.37 -9.21 1.80
N ILE A 141 -34.04 -9.89 2.91
CA ILE A 141 -34.68 -11.16 3.28
C ILE A 141 -36.16 -10.91 3.63
N THR A 142 -36.46 -9.86 4.40
CA THR A 142 -37.85 -9.48 4.74
C THR A 142 -38.70 -9.22 3.50
N ALA A 143 -38.20 -8.45 2.54
CA ALA A 143 -38.86 -8.19 1.28
C ALA A 143 -39.04 -9.47 0.44
N ALA A 144 -38.03 -10.36 0.45
CA ALA A 144 -38.10 -11.63 -0.25
C ALA A 144 -39.15 -12.58 0.36
N GLU A 145 -39.20 -12.69 1.70
CA GLU A 145 -40.22 -13.48 2.37
C GLU A 145 -41.64 -12.97 2.07
N THR A 146 -41.85 -11.65 2.13
CA THR A 146 -43.14 -11.03 1.78
C THR A 146 -43.51 -11.32 0.34
N SER A 147 -42.57 -11.23 -0.60
CA SER A 147 -42.79 -11.53 -2.02
C SER A 147 -43.08 -13.02 -2.24
N TYR A 148 -42.39 -13.89 -1.54
CA TYR A 148 -42.63 -15.34 -1.61
C TYR A 148 -44.01 -15.70 -1.09
N ALA A 149 -44.42 -15.23 0.07
CA ALA A 149 -45.74 -15.48 0.65
C ALA A 149 -46.87 -14.97 -0.24
N ALA A 150 -46.66 -13.82 -0.92
CA ALA A 150 -47.67 -13.30 -1.89
C ALA A 150 -47.81 -14.20 -3.13
N ALA A 151 -46.71 -14.81 -3.59
CA ALA A 151 -46.70 -15.73 -4.73
C ALA A 151 -47.17 -17.14 -4.38
N HIS A 152 -47.02 -17.56 -3.12
CA HIS A 152 -47.32 -18.91 -2.62
C HIS A 152 -48.31 -18.84 -1.44
N SER A 153 -49.51 -18.32 -1.71
CA SER A 153 -50.51 -18.06 -0.67
C SER A 153 -50.94 -19.30 0.15
N GLY A 154 -50.79 -20.50 -0.40
CA GLY A 154 -51.05 -21.74 0.30
C GLY A 154 -49.92 -22.23 1.23
N GLU A 155 -48.69 -21.74 1.05
CA GLU A 155 -47.52 -22.12 1.86
C GLU A 155 -47.14 -21.03 2.87
N GLY A 156 -47.43 -19.76 2.56
CA GLY A 156 -47.04 -18.61 3.35
C GLY A 156 -45.55 -18.29 3.23
N TYR A 157 -44.90 -17.94 4.35
CA TYR A 157 -43.49 -17.65 4.39
C TYR A 157 -42.66 -18.92 4.22
N THR A 158 -41.52 -18.85 3.46
CA THR A 158 -40.73 -20.06 3.16
C THR A 158 -39.87 -20.53 4.29
N CYS A 159 -39.36 -19.61 5.15
CA CYS A 159 -38.47 -19.90 6.26
C CYS A 159 -37.15 -20.57 5.87
N SER A 160 -36.77 -20.45 4.63
CA SER A 160 -35.56 -21.06 4.08
C SER A 160 -34.84 -20.08 3.15
N LEU A 161 -33.63 -19.67 3.53
CA LEU A 161 -32.78 -18.83 2.68
C LEU A 161 -32.48 -19.52 1.33
N SER A 162 -32.36 -20.83 1.30
CA SER A 162 -32.14 -21.59 0.07
C SER A 162 -33.34 -21.55 -0.85
N SER A 163 -34.56 -21.61 -0.34
CA SER A 163 -35.78 -21.48 -1.13
C SER A 163 -35.94 -20.09 -1.73
N LEU A 164 -35.65 -19.04 -0.95
CA LEU A 164 -35.64 -17.66 -1.46
C LEU A 164 -34.58 -17.47 -2.56
N GLN A 165 -33.44 -18.16 -2.50
CA GLN A 165 -32.42 -18.09 -3.54
C GLN A 165 -32.88 -18.82 -4.81
N GLN A 166 -33.54 -19.99 -4.69
CA GLN A 166 -34.04 -20.76 -5.84
C GLN A 166 -35.05 -19.99 -6.63
N THR A 167 -35.89 -19.19 -5.99
CA THR A 167 -36.85 -18.26 -6.62
C THR A 167 -36.21 -17.00 -7.16
N GLY A 168 -34.89 -16.79 -6.94
CA GLY A 168 -34.16 -15.62 -7.39
C GLY A 168 -34.39 -14.35 -6.58
N LEU A 169 -35.09 -14.43 -5.46
CA LEU A 169 -35.46 -13.27 -4.63
C LEU A 169 -34.26 -12.76 -3.80
N ILE A 170 -33.30 -13.63 -3.47
CA ILE A 170 -32.05 -13.23 -2.79
C ILE A 170 -30.82 -13.75 -3.51
N SER A 171 -29.70 -13.05 -3.31
CA SER A 171 -28.42 -13.47 -3.88
C SER A 171 -27.84 -14.68 -3.16
N ARG A 172 -27.00 -15.47 -3.86
CA ARG A 172 -26.31 -16.64 -3.29
C ARG A 172 -25.50 -16.30 -2.03
N ARG A 173 -24.93 -15.08 -1.94
CA ARG A 173 -24.14 -14.64 -0.76
C ARG A 173 -25.02 -14.55 0.49
N VAL A 174 -26.23 -14.03 0.38
CA VAL A 174 -27.19 -13.95 1.49
C VAL A 174 -27.73 -15.34 1.81
N ALA A 175 -28.02 -16.16 0.79
CA ALA A 175 -28.52 -17.51 0.95
C ALA A 175 -27.55 -18.46 1.69
N ASN A 176 -26.25 -18.23 1.55
CA ASN A 176 -25.23 -18.96 2.31
C ASN A 176 -25.21 -18.59 3.84
N GLY A 177 -26.07 -17.70 4.27
CA GLY A 177 -26.17 -17.28 5.67
C GLY A 177 -25.05 -16.37 6.15
N GLN A 178 -24.12 -15.94 5.28
CA GLN A 178 -23.01 -15.07 5.68
C GLN A 178 -22.70 -14.02 4.64
N LYS A 179 -22.58 -12.76 5.07
CA LYS A 179 -22.21 -11.63 4.21
C LYS A 179 -21.50 -10.56 5.05
N ASN A 180 -20.36 -10.07 4.58
CA ASN A 180 -19.62 -8.97 5.18
C ASN A 180 -19.46 -9.08 6.71
N GLY A 181 -19.01 -10.26 7.19
CA GLY A 181 -18.77 -10.49 8.62
C GLY A 181 -20.01 -10.64 9.50
N TYR A 182 -21.21 -10.73 8.88
CA TYR A 182 -22.46 -11.02 9.54
C TYR A 182 -23.01 -12.39 9.16
N VAL A 183 -23.64 -13.05 10.14
CA VAL A 183 -24.39 -14.29 9.95
C VAL A 183 -25.87 -13.93 9.90
N PHE A 184 -26.59 -14.52 8.95
CA PHE A 184 -28.03 -14.37 8.77
C PHE A 184 -28.71 -15.69 9.08
N GLU A 185 -29.67 -15.65 10.00
CA GLU A 185 -30.48 -16.80 10.34
C GLU A 185 -31.95 -16.47 10.13
N LEU A 186 -32.64 -17.39 9.48
CA LEU A 186 -34.07 -17.36 9.28
C LEU A 186 -34.70 -18.47 10.13
N SER A 187 -35.58 -18.11 11.02
CA SER A 187 -36.14 -19.00 12.03
C SER A 187 -37.53 -18.57 12.47
N GLY A 188 -38.03 -19.16 13.55
CA GLY A 188 -39.27 -18.74 14.21
C GLY A 188 -40.54 -18.95 13.37
N CYS A 189 -40.51 -19.86 12.43
CA CYS A 189 -41.62 -20.13 11.56
C CYS A 189 -42.69 -20.89 12.31
N SER A 190 -43.90 -20.36 12.24
CA SER A 190 -45.09 -21.02 12.78
C SER A 190 -46.23 -20.94 11.80
N ALA A 191 -46.95 -22.03 11.68
CA ALA A 191 -48.16 -22.09 10.88
C ALA A 191 -49.24 -21.16 11.42
N ALA A 192 -50.14 -20.75 10.56
CA ALA A 192 -51.37 -20.11 10.95
C ALA A 192 -52.25 -21.04 11.80
N ALA A 193 -53.25 -20.50 12.46
CA ALA A 193 -54.11 -21.28 13.39
C ALA A 193 -54.84 -22.43 12.65
N ASP A 194 -55.02 -22.34 11.35
CA ASP A 194 -55.59 -23.36 10.47
C ASP A 194 -54.58 -24.45 10.04
N GLY A 195 -53.31 -24.28 10.34
CA GLY A 195 -52.23 -25.22 10.06
C GLY A 195 -51.83 -25.29 8.57
N THR A 196 -52.33 -24.42 7.69
CA THR A 196 -52.15 -24.54 6.25
C THR A 196 -50.96 -23.82 5.71
N ALA A 197 -50.58 -22.69 6.28
CA ALA A 197 -49.49 -21.83 5.79
C ALA A 197 -48.65 -21.25 6.94
N ASN A 198 -47.39 -20.99 6.70
CA ASN A 198 -46.55 -20.27 7.65
C ASN A 198 -46.95 -18.80 7.71
N SER A 199 -47.42 -18.36 8.85
CA SER A 199 -47.86 -16.96 9.05
C SER A 199 -46.84 -16.08 9.74
N LYS A 200 -45.76 -16.67 10.30
CA LYS A 200 -44.71 -15.98 11.03
C LYS A 200 -43.36 -16.44 10.59
N TYR A 201 -42.39 -15.55 10.67
CA TYR A 201 -40.97 -15.81 10.52
C TYR A 201 -40.15 -14.82 11.37
N GLN A 202 -38.89 -15.11 11.55
CA GLN A 202 -37.91 -14.23 12.19
C GLN A 202 -36.61 -14.29 11.40
N VAL A 203 -36.11 -13.12 11.02
CA VAL A 203 -34.78 -12.98 10.46
C VAL A 203 -33.88 -12.26 11.46
N VAL A 204 -32.71 -12.81 11.72
CA VAL A 204 -31.71 -12.23 12.62
C VAL A 204 -30.39 -12.15 11.92
N ALA A 205 -29.72 -11.02 12.04
CA ALA A 205 -28.35 -10.81 11.58
C ALA A 205 -27.46 -10.43 12.76
N TYR A 206 -26.42 -11.19 13.00
CA TYR A 206 -25.48 -10.95 14.10
C TYR A 206 -24.03 -11.04 13.62
N PRO A 207 -23.10 -10.32 14.28
CA PRO A 207 -21.70 -10.30 13.84
C PRO A 207 -21.03 -11.66 14.08
N LEU A 208 -20.27 -12.14 13.10
CA LEU A 208 -19.47 -13.35 13.19
C LEU A 208 -18.42 -13.25 14.31
N ARG A 209 -17.90 -12.06 14.54
CA ARG A 209 -16.96 -11.73 15.62
C ARG A 209 -17.32 -10.38 16.23
N LEU A 210 -17.84 -10.41 17.45
CA LEU A 210 -18.18 -9.21 18.18
C LEU A 210 -16.96 -8.27 18.30
N HIS A 211 -17.16 -6.96 18.18
CA HIS A 211 -16.16 -5.89 18.18
C HIS A 211 -15.13 -5.94 17.04
N ARG A 212 -15.25 -6.89 16.10
CA ARG A 212 -14.41 -6.95 14.91
C ARG A 212 -15.16 -6.79 13.61
N THR A 213 -16.32 -7.45 13.48
CA THR A 213 -17.16 -7.38 12.29
C THR A 213 -18.45 -6.61 12.55
N GLY A 214 -18.79 -6.35 13.80
CA GLY A 214 -19.95 -5.59 14.22
C GLY A 214 -20.07 -5.50 15.73
N GLU A 215 -20.88 -4.58 16.21
CA GLU A 215 -21.20 -4.39 17.63
C GLU A 215 -22.69 -4.64 17.90
N ARG A 216 -23.52 -4.64 16.85
CA ARG A 216 -24.98 -4.70 16.94
C ARG A 216 -25.52 -5.89 16.20
N SER A 217 -26.61 -6.46 16.71
CA SER A 217 -27.43 -7.46 16.02
C SER A 217 -28.70 -6.80 15.54
N PHE A 218 -29.18 -7.23 14.38
CA PHE A 218 -30.35 -6.70 13.70
C PHE A 218 -31.36 -7.81 13.51
N CYS A 219 -32.64 -7.50 13.63
CA CYS A 219 -33.70 -8.48 13.41
C CYS A 219 -34.97 -7.84 12.88
N ALA A 220 -35.75 -8.64 12.19
CA ALA A 220 -37.10 -8.30 11.76
C ALA A 220 -37.98 -9.56 11.80
N ASP A 221 -39.27 -9.35 11.82
CA ASP A 221 -40.29 -10.36 11.76
C ASP A 221 -41.32 -10.03 10.64
N GLU A 222 -42.43 -10.72 10.65
CA GLU A 222 -43.56 -10.52 9.70
C GLU A 222 -44.13 -9.09 9.72
N SER A 223 -43.87 -8.30 10.76
CA SER A 223 -44.25 -6.88 10.83
C SER A 223 -43.36 -5.99 9.96
N ALA A 224 -42.28 -6.53 9.41
CA ALA A 224 -41.24 -5.84 8.66
C ALA A 224 -40.55 -4.68 9.42
N VAL A 225 -40.73 -4.61 10.73
CA VAL A 225 -40.11 -3.61 11.58
C VAL A 225 -38.67 -4.05 11.94
N LEU A 226 -37.69 -3.26 11.49
CA LEU A 226 -36.29 -3.51 11.81
C LEU A 226 -35.98 -3.08 13.25
N LYS A 227 -35.47 -4.03 14.04
CA LYS A 227 -35.02 -3.80 15.41
C LYS A 227 -33.53 -4.01 15.53
N VAL A 228 -32.91 -3.34 16.51
CA VAL A 228 -31.49 -3.45 16.81
C VAL A 228 -31.26 -3.70 18.30
N VAL A 229 -30.32 -4.56 18.60
CA VAL A 229 -29.80 -4.75 19.94
C VAL A 229 -28.29 -4.60 19.95
N THR A 230 -27.77 -3.84 20.93
CA THR A 230 -26.34 -3.71 21.20
C THR A 230 -25.95 -4.79 22.21
N GLU A 231 -24.83 -5.50 21.94
CA GLU A 231 -24.28 -6.54 22.83
C GLU A 231 -25.21 -7.70 23.20
N GLY A 232 -26.36 -7.79 22.55
CA GLY A 232 -27.34 -8.83 22.83
C GLY A 232 -27.12 -10.12 22.05
N SER A 233 -27.53 -11.23 22.68
CA SER A 233 -27.66 -12.48 21.96
C SER A 233 -28.70 -12.35 20.84
N PRO A 234 -28.51 -12.99 19.68
CA PRO A 234 -29.45 -12.95 18.57
C PRO A 234 -30.90 -13.22 18.96
N GLY A 235 -31.13 -14.17 19.88
CA GLY A 235 -32.45 -14.56 20.32
C GLY A 235 -33.22 -13.51 21.14
N GLN A 236 -32.57 -12.47 21.63
CA GLN A 236 -33.22 -11.38 22.39
C GLN A 236 -33.59 -10.19 21.51
N CYS A 237 -33.14 -10.17 20.28
CA CYS A 237 -33.29 -9.00 19.39
C CYS A 237 -34.77 -8.62 19.17
N LEU A 238 -35.64 -9.55 18.92
CA LEU A 238 -37.07 -9.27 18.72
C LEU A 238 -37.81 -8.83 19.98
N ALA A 239 -37.43 -9.41 21.14
CA ALA A 239 -38.10 -9.11 22.41
C ALA A 239 -37.64 -7.78 23.03
N ALA A 240 -36.33 -7.50 22.98
CA ALA A 240 -35.70 -6.37 23.67
C ALA A 240 -35.12 -5.31 22.69
N GLY A 241 -35.16 -5.56 21.42
CA GLY A 241 -34.56 -4.66 20.41
C GLY A 241 -35.34 -3.35 20.27
N ARG A 242 -34.58 -2.25 20.11
CA ARG A 242 -35.14 -0.94 19.79
C ARG A 242 -35.41 -0.84 18.29
N GLN A 243 -36.53 -0.27 17.90
CA GLN A 243 -36.81 0.00 16.47
C GLN A 243 -35.76 0.97 15.89
N LEU A 244 -35.31 0.65 14.71
CA LEU A 244 -34.56 1.61 13.88
C LEU A 244 -35.56 2.50 13.13
N PRO A 245 -35.27 3.82 13.10
CA PRO A 245 -36.14 4.76 12.37
C PRO A 245 -36.14 4.53 10.87
#